data_82f673f3d5fae74badb4874fd7f866fb
#
_entry.id   82f673f3d5fae74badb4874fd7f866fb
#
_cell.length_a   1.000
_cell.length_b   1.000
_cell.length_c   1.000
_cell.angle_alpha   90.00
_cell.angle_beta   90.00
_cell.angle_gamma   90.00
#
_symmetry.space_group_name_H-M   'P 1'
#
loop_
_entity.id
_entity.type
_entity.pdbx_description
1 polymer ?
#
loop_
_entity_poly.entity_id
_entity_poly.type
_entity_poly.pdbx_seq_one_letter_code
_entity_poly.pdbx_strand_id
1 'polypeptide(L)'
;MKVVKREAVFIPIKDITPQIQERIKDKLTFNFFAKEKICEECEWVAERVNDVCESCANFKGQYQLASQVKLGSSKYLKVPVGSSPEIIRLIEDRGIEVEVRDMSPSTKVRPFKFKGKYRPGQVEAIKAMLKFKRGILKAPPRSGKTVMGSSLVCHLSRKTLILASQRDWLMGFKETFVGSDTQPALTDLDPKRIKLCKTLEDFKTHDVCLATVQTFYSPGGEKLLKAIRDWFDVILVDEVHTSAADKYAQIMAKLNGRYVIGFSGTPDRKDTKEVLVENIIGPIIHEMKTERMQPHIRLTRTGYSKTTKGQVPWAYLVRGMENDKKRIDCIAKQAIRDIAEGHMVLIPTAQVKPIKRIVQRINELAGKTLAYEFTGGLKKPLRDQYIQDARDYKIKCLVGTQKILSVGINIPRASCLYETVLSSNLPNAQQRMARVLTPMEGKPTPIIRFFLDDFGVRKNCMRNEYYRVLVPIFKPVISPKDKEMLESYFRSKESNAQRFDL
;
A
#
# COMPACT_ATOMS: atom_id res chain seq x y z
N MET A 1 33.54 -2.02 -21.56
CA MET A 1 32.27 -2.29 -22.28
C MET A 1 31.32 -1.12 -22.13
N LYS A 2 30.63 -0.69 -23.22
CA LYS A 2 29.63 0.40 -23.16
C LYS A 2 28.23 -0.16 -23.08
N VAL A 3 27.49 0.17 -22.02
CA VAL A 3 26.09 -0.18 -21.87
C VAL A 3 25.19 1.05 -22.02
N VAL A 4 23.97 0.88 -22.55
CA VAL A 4 23.02 1.98 -22.73
C VAL A 4 21.87 1.81 -21.74
N LYS A 5 21.63 2.85 -20.93
CA LYS A 5 20.51 2.93 -19.99
C LYS A 5 19.41 3.82 -20.54
N ARG A 6 18.21 3.27 -20.66
CA ARG A 6 16.95 3.93 -21.03
C ARG A 6 15.82 3.43 -20.11
N GLU A 7 14.70 2.96 -20.67
CA GLU A 7 13.65 2.21 -19.95
C GLU A 7 14.14 0.84 -19.41
N ALA A 8 15.26 0.37 -19.94
CA ALA A 8 16.03 -0.79 -19.50
C ALA A 8 17.51 -0.51 -19.67
N VAL A 9 18.37 -1.39 -19.18
CA VAL A 9 19.79 -1.38 -19.49
C VAL A 9 20.05 -2.41 -20.58
N PHE A 10 20.74 -1.99 -21.64
CA PHE A 10 21.09 -2.79 -22.81
C PHE A 10 22.58 -3.09 -22.79
N ILE A 11 22.92 -4.37 -22.56
CA ILE A 11 24.27 -4.88 -22.46
C ILE A 11 24.63 -5.57 -23.77
N PRO A 12 25.67 -5.16 -24.51
CA PRO A 12 26.04 -5.79 -25.77
C PRO A 12 26.45 -7.26 -25.53
N ILE A 13 25.78 -8.20 -26.17
CA ILE A 13 26.05 -9.65 -25.98
C ILE A 13 27.46 -10.04 -26.42
N LYS A 14 27.99 -9.37 -27.44
CA LYS A 14 29.34 -9.62 -27.94
C LYS A 14 30.46 -9.32 -26.92
N ASP A 15 30.17 -8.46 -25.93
CA ASP A 15 31.15 -8.00 -24.94
C ASP A 15 31.12 -8.81 -23.63
N ILE A 16 30.24 -9.81 -23.52
CA ILE A 16 30.07 -10.70 -22.36
C ILE A 16 30.07 -12.16 -22.76
N THR A 17 30.67 -13.04 -21.93
CA THR A 17 30.73 -14.47 -22.20
C THR A 17 29.36 -15.13 -22.04
N PRO A 18 29.11 -16.31 -22.67
CA PRO A 18 27.88 -17.07 -22.47
C PRO A 18 27.58 -17.38 -20.99
N GLN A 19 28.62 -17.68 -20.20
CA GLN A 19 28.51 -17.93 -18.77
C GLN A 19 28.01 -16.70 -17.98
N ILE A 20 28.48 -15.50 -18.33
CA ILE A 20 27.98 -14.24 -17.73
C ILE A 20 26.51 -14.02 -18.12
N GLN A 21 26.14 -14.27 -19.39
CA GLN A 21 24.77 -14.13 -19.87
C GLN A 21 23.82 -15.07 -19.11
N GLU A 22 24.19 -16.32 -18.94
CA GLU A 22 23.41 -17.33 -18.21
C GLU A 22 23.23 -16.90 -16.75
N ARG A 23 24.28 -16.51 -16.07
CA ARG A 23 24.24 -16.06 -14.68
C ARG A 23 23.39 -14.80 -14.46
N ILE A 24 23.36 -13.89 -15.44
CA ILE A 24 22.45 -12.73 -15.42
C ILE A 24 21.00 -13.20 -15.58
N LYS A 25 20.75 -14.14 -16.47
CA LYS A 25 19.39 -14.69 -16.68
C LYS A 25 18.90 -15.38 -15.44
N ASP A 26 19.71 -16.26 -14.83
CA ASP A 26 19.37 -16.99 -13.61
C ASP A 26 19.04 -16.03 -12.47
N LYS A 27 19.86 -15.00 -12.28
CA LYS A 27 19.65 -13.98 -11.26
C LYS A 27 18.36 -13.17 -11.46
N LEU A 28 17.90 -13.04 -12.70
CA LEU A 28 16.69 -12.29 -13.08
C LEU A 28 15.52 -13.21 -13.45
N THR A 29 15.56 -14.47 -13.02
CA THR A 29 14.48 -15.44 -13.16
C THR A 29 13.87 -15.72 -11.79
N PHE A 30 12.56 -15.57 -11.67
CA PHE A 30 11.84 -15.68 -10.40
C PHE A 30 10.64 -16.60 -10.53
N ASN A 31 10.44 -17.43 -9.52
CA ASN A 31 9.27 -18.32 -9.40
C ASN A 31 8.23 -17.66 -8.49
N PHE A 32 6.97 -17.72 -8.88
CA PHE A 32 5.86 -17.15 -8.13
C PHE A 32 4.87 -18.21 -7.70
N PHE A 33 4.43 -18.13 -6.46
CA PHE A 33 3.51 -19.06 -5.85
C PHE A 33 2.25 -18.32 -5.38
N ALA A 34 1.11 -19.01 -5.37
CA ALA A 34 -0.18 -18.43 -4.97
C ALA A 34 -0.26 -18.17 -3.46
N LYS A 35 0.54 -18.87 -2.65
CA LYS A 35 0.54 -18.81 -1.19
C LYS A 35 1.98 -18.86 -0.67
N GLU A 36 2.17 -18.31 0.55
CA GLU A 36 3.46 -18.33 1.27
C GLU A 36 3.94 -19.76 1.60
N LYS A 37 3.03 -20.73 1.71
CA LYS A 37 3.38 -22.13 1.90
C LYS A 37 3.33 -22.86 0.57
N ILE A 38 4.49 -23.12 0.08
CA ILE A 38 4.81 -24.17 -0.88
C ILE A 38 4.53 -25.52 -0.18
N CYS A 39 4.21 -26.56 -0.91
CA CYS A 39 4.09 -27.89 -0.31
C CYS A 39 5.36 -28.24 0.49
N GLU A 40 5.24 -29.12 1.49
CA GLU A 40 6.38 -29.47 2.35
C GLU A 40 7.59 -29.97 1.54
N GLU A 41 7.35 -30.63 0.43
CA GLU A 41 8.39 -31.08 -0.51
C GLU A 41 9.10 -29.95 -1.27
N CYS A 42 8.42 -28.80 -1.42
CA CYS A 42 8.97 -27.62 -2.12
C CYS A 42 9.45 -26.52 -1.16
N GLU A 43 9.32 -26.67 0.16
CA GLU A 43 9.59 -25.61 1.13
C GLU A 43 11.08 -25.16 1.12
N TRP A 44 11.98 -26.08 0.83
CA TRP A 44 13.43 -25.83 0.69
C TRP A 44 13.84 -25.35 -0.72
N VAL A 45 12.98 -25.51 -1.71
CA VAL A 45 13.22 -25.20 -3.14
C VAL A 45 12.87 -23.75 -3.46
N ALA A 46 12.06 -23.08 -2.63
CA ALA A 46 11.67 -21.68 -2.83
C ALA A 46 12.85 -20.71 -2.90
N GLU A 47 13.98 -21.08 -2.31
CA GLU A 47 15.22 -20.29 -2.35
C GLU A 47 16.08 -20.57 -3.61
N ARG A 48 15.77 -21.58 -4.41
CA ARG A 48 16.52 -21.98 -5.60
C ARG A 48 15.67 -21.89 -6.87
N VAL A 49 16.12 -21.04 -7.78
CA VAL A 49 15.38 -20.66 -8.99
C VAL A 49 15.07 -21.82 -9.96
N ASN A 50 15.84 -22.92 -9.93
CA ASN A 50 15.79 -23.97 -10.96
C ASN A 50 15.14 -25.29 -10.55
N ASP A 51 14.74 -25.46 -9.30
CA ASP A 51 14.27 -26.76 -8.78
C ASP A 51 12.79 -26.71 -8.37
N VAL A 52 11.90 -26.24 -9.23
CA VAL A 52 10.48 -26.12 -8.93
C VAL A 52 9.77 -27.45 -9.17
N CYS A 53 9.02 -27.89 -8.17
CA CYS A 53 8.08 -29.01 -8.35
C CYS A 53 6.96 -28.57 -9.32
N GLU A 54 7.01 -29.05 -10.56
CA GLU A 54 6.01 -28.74 -11.61
C GLU A 54 4.58 -29.19 -11.21
N SER A 55 4.48 -30.16 -10.32
CA SER A 55 3.20 -30.66 -9.79
C SER A 55 2.65 -29.83 -8.61
N CYS A 56 3.39 -28.84 -8.12
CA CYS A 56 2.94 -28.03 -7.01
C CYS A 56 1.75 -27.14 -7.40
N ALA A 57 0.58 -27.40 -6.84
CA ALA A 57 -0.66 -26.66 -7.11
C ALA A 57 -0.57 -25.16 -6.82
N ASN A 58 0.44 -24.72 -6.05
CA ASN A 58 0.68 -23.32 -5.70
C ASN A 58 1.61 -22.58 -6.66
N PHE A 59 2.30 -23.29 -7.56
CA PHE A 59 3.13 -22.66 -8.57
C PHE A 59 2.28 -21.87 -9.57
N LYS A 60 2.59 -20.58 -9.75
CA LYS A 60 1.87 -19.67 -10.63
C LYS A 60 2.66 -19.21 -11.86
N GLY A 61 3.84 -19.73 -12.04
CA GLY A 61 4.68 -19.45 -13.20
C GLY A 61 6.03 -18.88 -12.86
N GLN A 62 6.86 -18.78 -13.88
CA GLN A 62 8.20 -18.25 -13.83
C GLN A 62 8.23 -16.93 -14.61
N TYR A 63 8.90 -15.93 -14.07
CA TYR A 63 9.13 -14.65 -14.75
C TYR A 63 10.62 -14.45 -14.97
N GLN A 64 11.02 -14.35 -16.23
CA GLN A 64 12.37 -13.98 -16.62
C GLN A 64 12.40 -12.49 -17.01
N LEU A 65 13.12 -11.68 -16.25
CA LEU A 65 13.21 -10.25 -16.45
C LEU A 65 14.32 -9.86 -17.43
N ALA A 66 15.29 -10.76 -17.69
CA ALA A 66 16.31 -10.58 -18.72
C ALA A 66 15.83 -11.15 -20.06
N SER A 67 16.00 -10.41 -21.12
CA SER A 67 15.63 -10.86 -22.47
C SER A 67 16.65 -10.44 -23.52
N GLN A 68 16.84 -11.25 -24.54
CA GLN A 68 17.67 -10.85 -25.70
C GLN A 68 16.84 -10.02 -26.66
N VAL A 69 17.43 -8.91 -27.12
CA VAL A 69 16.81 -8.01 -28.09
C VAL A 69 17.81 -7.64 -29.20
N LYS A 70 17.30 -7.40 -30.39
CA LYS A 70 18.10 -6.91 -31.54
C LYS A 70 17.82 -5.42 -31.72
N LEU A 71 18.86 -4.60 -31.70
CA LEU A 71 18.78 -3.16 -31.99
C LEU A 71 19.72 -2.86 -33.16
N GLY A 72 19.14 -2.56 -34.31
CA GLY A 72 19.90 -2.49 -35.57
C GLY A 72 20.52 -3.86 -35.91
N SER A 73 21.81 -3.88 -36.19
CA SER A 73 22.59 -5.10 -36.46
C SER A 73 23.09 -5.83 -35.22
N SER A 74 23.03 -5.22 -34.05
CA SER A 74 23.63 -5.72 -32.83
C SER A 74 22.61 -6.40 -31.89
N LYS A 75 23.06 -7.44 -31.17
CA LYS A 75 22.28 -8.15 -30.15
C LYS A 75 22.66 -7.63 -28.76
N TYR A 76 21.66 -7.42 -27.91
CA TYR A 76 21.79 -6.95 -26.54
C TYR A 76 21.03 -7.86 -25.57
N LEU A 77 21.57 -7.98 -24.38
CA LEU A 77 20.82 -8.47 -23.23
C LEU A 77 20.13 -7.28 -22.58
N LYS A 78 18.80 -7.27 -22.60
CA LYS A 78 17.95 -6.27 -21.96
C LYS A 78 17.69 -6.68 -20.53
N VAL A 79 18.05 -5.83 -19.56
CA VAL A 79 17.79 -6.05 -18.12
C VAL A 79 17.06 -4.86 -17.51
N PRO A 80 16.25 -5.05 -16.45
CA PRO A 80 15.55 -3.96 -15.80
C PRO A 80 16.53 -2.93 -15.20
N VAL A 81 16.14 -1.65 -15.20
CA VAL A 81 17.01 -0.59 -14.67
C VAL A 81 17.23 -0.73 -13.16
N GLY A 82 16.23 -1.21 -12.41
CA GLY A 82 16.32 -1.35 -10.96
C GLY A 82 17.40 -2.35 -10.52
N SER A 83 17.58 -3.44 -11.27
CA SER A 83 18.62 -4.45 -11.03
C SER A 83 19.97 -4.10 -11.64
N SER A 84 20.05 -3.05 -12.48
CA SER A 84 21.28 -2.75 -13.23
C SER A 84 22.53 -2.52 -12.36
N PRO A 85 22.50 -1.90 -11.17
CA PRO A 85 23.70 -1.73 -10.35
C PRO A 85 24.33 -3.07 -9.95
N GLU A 86 23.49 -4.04 -9.62
CA GLU A 86 23.91 -5.38 -9.22
C GLU A 86 24.45 -6.19 -10.42
N ILE A 87 23.78 -6.07 -11.57
CA ILE A 87 24.22 -6.72 -12.81
C ILE A 87 25.54 -6.11 -13.31
N ILE A 88 25.73 -4.80 -13.22
CA ILE A 88 26.98 -4.15 -13.58
C ILE A 88 28.12 -4.66 -12.69
N ARG A 89 27.93 -4.69 -11.37
CA ARG A 89 28.95 -5.27 -10.45
C ARG A 89 29.28 -6.71 -10.80
N LEU A 90 28.28 -7.55 -11.10
CA LEU A 90 28.48 -8.93 -11.51
C LEU A 90 29.38 -9.05 -12.74
N ILE A 91 29.35 -8.07 -13.64
CA ILE A 91 30.19 -8.00 -14.84
C ILE A 91 31.59 -7.48 -14.48
N GLU A 92 31.67 -6.43 -13.66
CA GLU A 92 32.93 -5.80 -13.23
C GLU A 92 33.78 -6.75 -12.37
N ASP A 93 33.15 -7.57 -11.51
CA ASP A 93 33.79 -8.62 -10.71
C ASP A 93 34.49 -9.69 -11.58
N ARG A 94 34.26 -9.68 -12.90
CA ARG A 94 34.92 -10.55 -13.89
C ARG A 94 35.92 -9.82 -14.76
N GLY A 95 36.38 -8.63 -14.29
CA GLY A 95 37.41 -7.86 -14.94
C GLY A 95 36.97 -7.08 -16.19
N ILE A 96 35.65 -6.94 -16.40
CA ILE A 96 35.10 -6.16 -17.52
C ILE A 96 34.67 -4.79 -17.03
N GLU A 97 35.43 -3.75 -17.34
CA GLU A 97 35.10 -2.36 -17.03
C GLU A 97 33.82 -1.94 -17.77
N VAL A 98 32.84 -1.32 -17.07
CA VAL A 98 31.54 -0.94 -17.62
C VAL A 98 31.35 0.58 -17.62
N GLU A 99 31.22 1.15 -18.80
CA GLU A 99 30.83 2.56 -19.00
C GLU A 99 29.31 2.65 -19.25
N VAL A 100 28.57 3.35 -18.38
CA VAL A 100 27.10 3.51 -18.54
C VAL A 100 26.77 4.80 -19.25
N ARG A 101 26.23 4.70 -20.47
CA ARG A 101 25.65 5.83 -21.19
C ARG A 101 24.18 6.01 -20.80
N ASP A 102 23.91 6.98 -19.93
CA ASP A 102 22.54 7.29 -19.47
C ASP A 102 21.80 8.15 -20.50
N MET A 103 20.78 7.57 -21.11
CA MET A 103 19.89 8.21 -22.10
C MET A 103 18.54 8.62 -21.48
N SER A 104 18.48 8.78 -20.15
CA SER A 104 17.27 9.27 -19.50
C SER A 104 16.94 10.70 -19.93
N PRO A 105 15.66 11.06 -20.05
CA PRO A 105 15.24 12.40 -20.47
C PRO A 105 15.77 13.50 -19.55
N SER A 106 15.84 14.72 -20.05
CA SER A 106 16.23 15.92 -19.30
C SER A 106 15.32 17.08 -19.66
N THR A 107 14.05 16.99 -19.26
CA THR A 107 12.99 17.95 -19.57
C THR A 107 12.78 18.89 -18.40
N LYS A 108 13.45 20.04 -18.38
CA LYS A 108 13.25 21.10 -17.39
C LYS A 108 11.91 21.79 -17.58
N VAL A 109 11.29 22.21 -16.50
CA VAL A 109 10.08 23.04 -16.50
C VAL A 109 10.35 24.35 -15.73
N ARG A 110 9.46 25.33 -15.87
CA ARG A 110 9.55 26.58 -15.09
C ARG A 110 9.60 26.22 -13.59
N PRO A 111 10.60 26.70 -12.84
CA PRO A 111 10.73 26.39 -11.41
C PRO A 111 9.51 26.79 -10.59
N PHE A 112 9.25 26.02 -9.55
CA PHE A 112 8.26 26.30 -8.52
C PHE A 112 8.76 25.77 -7.18
N LYS A 113 8.32 26.40 -6.09
CA LYS A 113 8.90 26.21 -4.76
C LYS A 113 7.95 25.43 -3.85
N PHE A 114 8.53 24.62 -2.99
CA PHE A 114 7.84 24.02 -1.87
C PHE A 114 7.76 25.03 -0.71
N LYS A 115 6.55 25.23 -0.15
CA LYS A 115 6.24 26.20 0.93
C LYS A 115 5.87 25.49 2.24
N GLY A 116 5.78 24.17 2.23
CA GLY A 116 5.37 23.38 3.40
C GLY A 116 6.48 23.29 4.44
N LYS A 117 6.10 22.84 5.65
CA LYS A 117 7.04 22.49 6.72
C LYS A 117 7.27 20.98 6.72
N TYR A 118 8.50 20.55 6.96
CA TYR A 118 8.84 19.13 7.06
C TYR A 118 8.64 18.61 8.49
N ARG A 119 8.21 17.37 8.57
CA ARG A 119 8.21 16.58 9.81
C ARG A 119 9.54 15.83 9.96
N PRO A 120 9.89 15.37 11.17
CA PRO A 120 11.08 14.55 11.39
C PRO A 120 11.16 13.39 10.41
N GLY A 121 12.36 13.12 9.88
CA GLY A 121 12.63 12.04 8.93
C GLY A 121 12.27 12.34 7.46
N GLN A 122 11.50 13.39 7.15
CA GLN A 122 11.12 13.69 5.77
C GLN A 122 12.28 14.28 4.95
N VAL A 123 13.12 15.09 5.58
CA VAL A 123 14.30 15.69 4.92
C VAL A 123 15.29 14.62 4.51
N GLU A 124 15.55 13.64 5.38
CA GLU A 124 16.43 12.50 5.13
C GLU A 124 15.90 11.65 3.99
N ALA A 125 14.60 11.39 3.96
CA ALA A 125 13.94 10.68 2.89
C ALA A 125 14.08 11.40 1.54
N ILE A 126 13.88 12.73 1.51
CA ILE A 126 14.05 13.56 0.29
C ILE A 126 15.53 13.52 -0.17
N LYS A 127 16.47 13.66 0.74
CA LYS A 127 17.91 13.55 0.43
C LYS A 127 18.24 12.17 -0.17
N ALA A 128 17.67 11.09 0.36
CA ALA A 128 17.86 9.75 -0.19
C ALA A 128 17.30 9.64 -1.62
N MET A 129 16.09 10.14 -1.88
CA MET A 129 15.49 10.16 -3.22
C MET A 129 16.33 10.96 -4.22
N LEU A 130 16.89 12.10 -3.83
CA LEU A 130 17.77 12.92 -4.67
C LEU A 130 19.10 12.19 -4.95
N LYS A 131 19.68 11.55 -3.95
CA LYS A 131 20.97 10.85 -4.04
C LYS A 131 20.87 9.61 -4.94
N PHE A 132 19.91 8.74 -4.67
CA PHE A 132 19.79 7.45 -5.36
C PHE A 132 19.06 7.55 -6.69
N LYS A 133 18.22 8.58 -6.88
CA LYS A 133 17.44 8.84 -8.10
C LYS A 133 16.42 7.75 -8.44
N ARG A 134 16.65 6.50 -7.99
CA ARG A 134 15.81 5.33 -8.28
C ARG A 134 15.72 4.42 -7.07
N GLY A 135 14.51 3.95 -6.78
CA GLY A 135 14.27 2.99 -5.71
C GLY A 135 12.95 3.19 -4.98
N ILE A 136 12.76 2.44 -3.92
CA ILE A 136 11.54 2.42 -3.12
C ILE A 136 11.79 3.18 -1.81
N LEU A 137 10.94 4.16 -1.53
CA LEU A 137 10.84 4.78 -0.21
C LEU A 137 9.80 4.00 0.61
N LYS A 138 10.29 3.25 1.60
CA LYS A 138 9.42 2.59 2.58
C LYS A 138 8.94 3.62 3.59
N ALA A 139 7.71 4.05 3.42
CA ALA A 139 7.13 5.14 4.19
C ALA A 139 5.77 4.71 4.72
N PRO A 140 5.61 4.51 6.03
CA PRO A 140 4.37 4.08 6.63
C PRO A 140 3.19 5.00 6.31
N PRO A 141 1.94 4.54 6.46
CA PRO A 141 0.78 5.41 6.34
C PRO A 141 0.94 6.65 7.21
N ARG A 142 0.57 7.83 6.68
CA ARG A 142 0.68 9.15 7.32
C ARG A 142 2.09 9.71 7.54
N SER A 143 3.12 9.08 7.03
CA SER A 143 4.48 9.66 7.02
C SER A 143 4.61 10.91 6.15
N GLY A 144 3.61 11.21 5.33
CA GLY A 144 3.63 12.34 4.40
C GLY A 144 4.28 12.03 3.05
N LYS A 145 4.06 10.83 2.51
CA LYS A 145 4.54 10.41 1.16
C LYS A 145 4.26 11.48 0.11
N THR A 146 3.02 12.00 0.09
CA THR A 146 2.60 13.06 -0.83
C THR A 146 3.42 14.35 -0.68
N VAL A 147 3.67 14.75 0.57
CA VAL A 147 4.49 15.94 0.89
C VAL A 147 5.93 15.76 0.40
N MET A 148 6.53 14.61 0.68
CA MET A 148 7.90 14.30 0.25
C MET A 148 8.02 14.20 -1.27
N GLY A 149 7.05 13.55 -1.93
CA GLY A 149 7.01 13.47 -3.39
C GLY A 149 6.85 14.84 -4.03
N SER A 150 5.93 15.68 -3.54
CA SER A 150 5.74 17.05 -4.04
C SER A 150 6.97 17.93 -3.81
N SER A 151 7.62 17.81 -2.65
CA SER A 151 8.87 18.49 -2.37
C SER A 151 10.01 18.07 -3.31
N LEU A 152 10.16 16.77 -3.57
CA LEU A 152 11.14 16.27 -4.54
C LEU A 152 10.92 16.88 -5.92
N VAL A 153 9.67 16.94 -6.38
CA VAL A 153 9.31 17.52 -7.70
C VAL A 153 9.66 19.02 -7.75
N CYS A 154 9.39 19.76 -6.68
CA CYS A 154 9.78 21.17 -6.57
C CYS A 154 11.31 21.35 -6.65
N HIS A 155 12.08 20.55 -5.92
CA HIS A 155 13.55 20.63 -5.94
C HIS A 155 14.14 20.33 -7.32
N LEU A 156 13.54 19.42 -8.05
CA LEU A 156 14.03 19.03 -9.37
C LEU A 156 13.59 19.98 -10.49
N SER A 157 12.39 20.57 -10.37
CA SER A 157 11.76 21.41 -11.42
C SER A 157 11.85 20.76 -12.80
N ARG A 158 11.33 19.52 -12.88
CA ARG A 158 11.35 18.69 -14.10
C ARG A 158 9.98 18.12 -14.41
N LYS A 159 9.76 17.82 -15.68
CA LYS A 159 8.49 17.22 -16.11
C LYS A 159 8.26 15.90 -15.39
N THR A 160 7.11 15.80 -14.72
CA THR A 160 6.81 14.75 -13.74
C THR A 160 5.56 13.97 -14.09
N LEU A 161 5.65 12.65 -13.96
CA LEU A 161 4.50 11.73 -13.98
C LEU A 161 4.29 11.15 -12.58
N ILE A 162 3.07 11.23 -12.07
CA ILE A 162 2.66 10.58 -10.82
C ILE A 162 1.63 9.53 -11.12
N LEU A 163 1.94 8.27 -10.78
CA LEU A 163 1.12 7.10 -11.04
C LEU A 163 0.50 6.57 -9.75
N ALA A 164 -0.78 6.24 -9.78
CA ALA A 164 -1.46 5.53 -8.71
C ALA A 164 -2.51 4.56 -9.26
N SER A 165 -2.91 3.55 -8.47
CA SER A 165 -3.99 2.63 -8.82
C SER A 165 -5.38 3.23 -8.61
N GLN A 166 -5.49 4.27 -7.78
CA GLN A 166 -6.76 4.92 -7.43
C GLN A 166 -6.67 6.43 -7.65
N ARG A 167 -7.77 6.98 -8.18
CA ARG A 167 -7.89 8.42 -8.45
C ARG A 167 -7.75 9.27 -7.18
N ASP A 168 -8.32 8.81 -6.07
CA ASP A 168 -8.32 9.57 -4.81
C ASP A 168 -6.90 9.80 -4.28
N TRP A 169 -5.97 8.86 -4.51
CA TRP A 169 -4.57 9.05 -4.14
C TRP A 169 -3.90 10.15 -4.97
N LEU A 170 -4.19 10.21 -6.27
CA LEU A 170 -3.71 11.28 -7.16
C LEU A 170 -4.30 12.64 -6.76
N MET A 171 -5.55 12.68 -6.31
CA MET A 171 -6.15 13.92 -5.82
C MET A 171 -5.45 14.44 -4.56
N GLY A 172 -4.98 13.57 -3.67
CA GLY A 172 -4.14 13.96 -2.53
C GLY A 172 -2.82 14.63 -2.95
N PHE A 173 -2.18 14.17 -4.03
CA PHE A 173 -1.04 14.88 -4.63
C PHE A 173 -1.47 16.23 -5.19
N LYS A 174 -2.55 16.30 -5.98
CA LYS A 174 -3.05 17.56 -6.54
C LYS A 174 -3.33 18.59 -5.45
N GLU A 175 -4.02 18.20 -4.37
CA GLU A 175 -4.31 19.06 -3.23
C GLU A 175 -3.03 19.54 -2.51
N THR A 176 -2.02 18.68 -2.43
CA THR A 176 -0.71 19.09 -1.88
C THR A 176 -0.03 20.14 -2.75
N PHE A 177 -0.09 20.02 -4.08
CA PHE A 177 0.51 21.00 -4.99
C PHE A 177 -0.23 22.32 -5.01
N VAL A 178 -1.55 22.32 -5.18
CA VAL A 178 -2.33 23.52 -5.54
C VAL A 178 -3.41 23.89 -4.52
N GLY A 179 -3.49 23.14 -3.42
CA GLY A 179 -4.50 23.35 -2.39
C GLY A 179 -5.88 22.81 -2.72
N SER A 180 -6.80 22.95 -1.79
CA SER A 180 -8.22 22.67 -1.89
C SER A 180 -8.99 23.58 -0.92
N ASP A 181 -10.32 23.51 -0.91
CA ASP A 181 -11.16 24.27 0.02
C ASP A 181 -10.84 23.98 1.50
N THR A 182 -10.23 22.82 1.79
CA THR A 182 -9.94 22.35 3.15
C THR A 182 -8.45 22.32 3.50
N GLN A 183 -7.55 22.53 2.53
CA GLN A 183 -6.10 22.49 2.74
C GLN A 183 -5.38 23.55 1.91
N PRO A 184 -4.47 24.34 2.50
CA PRO A 184 -3.64 25.26 1.73
C PRO A 184 -2.69 24.50 0.81
N ALA A 185 -2.34 25.11 -0.31
CA ALA A 185 -1.29 24.62 -1.18
C ALA A 185 0.06 24.60 -0.46
N LEU A 186 0.83 23.51 -0.64
CA LEU A 186 2.20 23.41 -0.13
C LEU A 186 3.25 23.81 -1.18
N THR A 187 2.83 24.27 -2.34
CA THR A 187 3.72 24.78 -3.39
C THR A 187 3.15 26.04 -4.04
N ASP A 188 3.93 26.72 -4.86
CA ASP A 188 3.48 27.81 -5.71
C ASP A 188 3.25 27.41 -7.16
N LEU A 189 3.03 26.11 -7.41
CA LEU A 189 2.69 25.62 -8.74
C LEU A 189 1.36 26.19 -9.21
N ASP A 190 1.35 26.81 -10.39
CA ASP A 190 0.11 27.23 -11.03
C ASP A 190 -0.82 26.03 -11.28
N PRO A 191 -2.09 26.09 -10.81
CA PRO A 191 -3.06 25.02 -11.02
C PRO A 191 -3.26 24.56 -12.46
N LYS A 192 -2.97 25.44 -13.43
CA LYS A 192 -3.02 25.12 -14.86
C LYS A 192 -1.89 24.20 -15.34
N ARG A 193 -0.84 24.02 -14.55
CA ARG A 193 0.33 23.20 -14.88
C ARG A 193 0.25 21.76 -14.36
N ILE A 194 -0.80 21.42 -13.60
CA ILE A 194 -1.05 20.07 -13.05
C ILE A 194 -2.42 19.55 -13.48
N LYS A 195 -2.48 18.32 -13.99
CA LYS A 195 -3.74 17.72 -14.45
C LYS A 195 -3.79 16.21 -14.24
N LEU A 196 -4.99 15.69 -14.04
CA LEU A 196 -5.30 14.26 -14.19
C LEU A 196 -5.40 13.97 -15.69
N CYS A 197 -4.32 13.44 -16.27
CA CYS A 197 -4.13 13.26 -17.69
C CYS A 197 -4.79 11.96 -18.18
N LYS A 198 -5.41 12.04 -19.37
CA LYS A 198 -6.01 10.90 -20.06
C LYS A 198 -5.63 10.82 -21.53
N THR A 199 -5.35 11.95 -22.14
CA THR A 199 -5.04 12.09 -23.58
C THR A 199 -3.57 12.45 -23.79
N LEU A 200 -3.04 12.20 -24.99
CA LEU A 200 -1.67 12.59 -25.34
C LEU A 200 -1.44 14.09 -25.15
N GLU A 201 -2.43 14.92 -25.49
CA GLU A 201 -2.34 16.37 -25.33
C GLU A 201 -2.25 16.79 -23.85
N ASP A 202 -2.99 16.11 -22.95
CA ASP A 202 -2.85 16.35 -21.52
C ASP A 202 -1.42 16.12 -21.04
N PHE A 203 -0.79 15.01 -21.46
CA PHE A 203 0.59 14.69 -21.10
C PHE A 203 1.61 15.63 -21.71
N LYS A 204 1.32 16.18 -22.90
CA LYS A 204 2.20 17.13 -23.58
C LYS A 204 2.22 18.49 -22.89
N THR A 205 1.06 19.00 -22.54
CA THR A 205 0.86 20.41 -22.13
C THR A 205 1.10 20.69 -20.65
N HIS A 206 1.06 19.67 -19.77
CA HIS A 206 1.20 19.86 -18.33
C HIS A 206 2.57 19.43 -17.81
N ASP A 207 3.08 20.15 -16.83
CA ASP A 207 4.38 19.88 -16.21
C ASP A 207 4.32 18.76 -15.18
N VAL A 208 3.22 18.70 -14.43
CA VAL A 208 2.93 17.63 -13.46
C VAL A 208 1.69 16.87 -13.94
N CYS A 209 1.92 15.68 -14.46
CA CYS A 209 0.88 14.81 -14.98
C CYS A 209 0.51 13.75 -13.95
N LEU A 210 -0.76 13.68 -13.59
CA LEU A 210 -1.31 12.63 -12.74
C LEU A 210 -1.99 11.60 -13.63
N ALA A 211 -1.73 10.31 -13.44
CA ALA A 211 -2.40 9.27 -14.21
C ALA A 211 -2.68 8.03 -13.38
N THR A 212 -3.84 7.41 -13.60
CA THR A 212 -4.11 6.10 -13.03
C THR A 212 -3.52 5.00 -13.90
N VAL A 213 -3.20 3.86 -13.30
CA VAL A 213 -2.74 2.67 -14.03
C VAL A 213 -3.71 2.31 -15.15
N GLN A 214 -5.02 2.45 -14.90
CA GLN A 214 -6.09 2.15 -15.86
C GLN A 214 -5.99 2.96 -17.15
N THR A 215 -5.44 4.17 -17.09
CA THR A 215 -5.23 5.02 -18.27
C THR A 215 -4.40 4.30 -19.36
N PHE A 216 -3.43 3.49 -18.94
CA PHE A 216 -2.53 2.77 -19.84
C PHE A 216 -3.01 1.36 -20.23
N TYR A 217 -4.06 0.87 -19.58
CA TYR A 217 -4.72 -0.40 -19.91
C TYR A 217 -6.05 -0.22 -20.64
N SER A 218 -6.48 1.02 -20.86
CA SER A 218 -7.63 1.34 -21.72
C SER A 218 -7.31 1.18 -23.20
N PRO A 219 -8.31 1.07 -24.09
CA PRO A 219 -8.07 1.09 -25.52
C PRO A 219 -7.20 2.29 -25.95
N GLY A 220 -6.12 2.03 -26.69
CA GLY A 220 -5.14 3.05 -27.08
C GLY A 220 -4.08 3.38 -26.02
N GLY A 221 -4.20 2.89 -24.77
CA GLY A 221 -3.27 3.17 -23.69
C GLY A 221 -1.84 2.71 -23.95
N GLU A 222 -1.65 1.61 -24.67
CA GLU A 222 -0.31 1.16 -25.07
C GLU A 222 0.37 2.11 -26.07
N LYS A 223 -0.40 2.63 -27.05
CA LYS A 223 0.10 3.64 -28.01
C LYS A 223 0.47 4.92 -27.27
N LEU A 224 -0.37 5.34 -26.31
CA LEU A 224 -0.12 6.48 -25.44
C LEU A 224 1.18 6.29 -24.64
N LEU A 225 1.34 5.15 -23.97
CA LEU A 225 2.53 4.83 -23.17
C LEU A 225 3.81 4.86 -24.02
N LYS A 226 3.75 4.32 -25.24
CA LYS A 226 4.87 4.36 -26.18
C LYS A 226 5.21 5.79 -26.62
N ALA A 227 4.20 6.64 -26.84
CA ALA A 227 4.41 8.03 -27.24
C ALA A 227 5.06 8.88 -26.14
N ILE A 228 4.71 8.66 -24.88
CA ILE A 228 5.22 9.44 -23.74
C ILE A 228 6.48 8.85 -23.09
N ARG A 229 7.03 7.76 -23.63
CA ARG A 229 8.13 6.98 -23.05
C ARG A 229 9.29 7.82 -22.53
N ASP A 230 9.73 8.82 -23.29
CA ASP A 230 10.90 9.64 -23.03
C ASP A 230 10.55 11.09 -22.60
N TRP A 231 9.33 11.33 -22.06
CA TRP A 231 8.88 12.70 -21.75
C TRP A 231 9.10 13.11 -20.30
N PHE A 232 9.21 12.16 -19.37
CA PHE A 232 9.24 12.43 -17.95
C PHE A 232 10.60 12.14 -17.32
N ASP A 233 11.20 13.18 -16.75
CA ASP A 233 12.41 13.01 -15.93
C ASP A 233 12.10 12.36 -14.58
N VAL A 234 10.96 12.73 -13.98
CA VAL A 234 10.54 12.27 -12.67
C VAL A 234 9.30 11.42 -12.80
N ILE A 235 9.36 10.22 -12.27
CA ILE A 235 8.21 9.30 -12.20
C ILE A 235 8.04 8.89 -10.74
N LEU A 236 6.90 9.24 -10.16
CA LEU A 236 6.51 8.82 -8.82
C LEU A 236 5.41 7.77 -8.91
N VAL A 237 5.55 6.69 -8.17
CA VAL A 237 4.57 5.59 -8.14
C VAL A 237 4.07 5.41 -6.71
N ASP A 238 2.79 5.66 -6.47
CA ASP A 238 2.23 5.54 -5.12
C ASP A 238 1.69 4.14 -4.86
N GLU A 239 1.92 3.64 -3.63
CA GLU A 239 1.50 2.34 -3.12
C GLU A 239 1.89 1.17 -4.07
N VAL A 240 3.18 1.10 -4.41
CA VAL A 240 3.73 0.12 -5.38
C VAL A 240 3.50 -1.34 -4.99
N HIS A 241 3.24 -1.62 -3.71
CA HIS A 241 2.98 -2.96 -3.18
C HIS A 241 1.54 -3.46 -3.38
N THR A 242 0.64 -2.63 -3.93
CA THR A 242 -0.78 -3.00 -4.10
C THR A 242 -0.97 -4.12 -5.13
N SER A 243 -2.22 -4.62 -5.26
CA SER A 243 -2.61 -5.60 -6.28
C SER A 243 -2.33 -5.14 -7.73
N ALA A 244 -2.00 -3.87 -7.92
CA ALA A 244 -1.61 -3.31 -9.21
C ALA A 244 -0.09 -3.43 -9.52
N ALA A 245 0.71 -4.08 -8.66
CA ALA A 245 2.17 -4.14 -8.82
C ALA A 245 2.61 -4.71 -10.19
N ASP A 246 1.96 -5.76 -10.67
CA ASP A 246 2.24 -6.31 -12.02
C ASP A 246 2.00 -5.27 -13.12
N LYS A 247 0.92 -4.48 -12.99
CA LYS A 247 0.58 -3.41 -13.92
C LYS A 247 1.58 -2.27 -13.83
N TYR A 248 1.99 -1.88 -12.63
CA TYR A 248 3.07 -0.91 -12.45
C TYR A 248 4.37 -1.39 -13.09
N ALA A 249 4.74 -2.65 -12.85
CA ALA A 249 5.93 -3.25 -13.42
C ALA A 249 5.92 -3.18 -14.97
N GLN A 250 4.80 -3.54 -15.59
CA GLN A 250 4.65 -3.48 -17.05
C GLN A 250 4.70 -2.06 -17.61
N ILE A 251 4.10 -1.08 -16.93
CA ILE A 251 4.17 0.33 -17.33
C ILE A 251 5.60 0.85 -17.17
N MET A 252 6.21 0.60 -16.02
CA MET A 252 7.55 1.10 -15.70
C MET A 252 8.64 0.50 -16.57
N ALA A 253 8.48 -0.75 -17.04
CA ALA A 253 9.39 -1.38 -17.99
C ALA A 253 9.37 -0.72 -19.40
N LYS A 254 8.39 0.17 -19.65
CA LYS A 254 8.24 0.89 -20.94
C LYS A 254 8.54 2.40 -20.81
N LEU A 255 8.70 2.93 -19.59
CA LEU A 255 8.97 4.35 -19.35
C LEU A 255 10.43 4.60 -19.00
N ASN A 256 11.01 5.61 -19.63
CA ASN A 256 12.37 6.05 -19.40
C ASN A 256 12.36 7.28 -18.47
N GLY A 257 12.69 7.08 -17.19
CA GLY A 257 12.75 8.15 -16.20
C GLY A 257 14.12 8.23 -15.53
N ARG A 258 14.61 9.44 -15.30
CA ARG A 258 15.87 9.69 -14.58
C ARG A 258 15.69 9.46 -13.08
N TYR A 259 14.62 10.01 -12.52
CA TYR A 259 14.20 9.81 -11.13
C TYR A 259 12.96 8.95 -11.12
N VAL A 260 13.04 7.77 -10.55
CA VAL A 260 11.91 6.83 -10.45
C VAL A 260 11.79 6.38 -9.00
N ILE A 261 10.78 6.90 -8.31
CA ILE A 261 10.58 6.65 -6.88
C ILE A 261 9.25 5.95 -6.67
N GLY A 262 9.32 4.75 -6.09
CA GLY A 262 8.16 4.02 -5.60
C GLY A 262 7.91 4.34 -4.12
N PHE A 263 6.68 4.67 -3.75
CA PHE A 263 6.27 4.80 -2.36
C PHE A 263 5.57 3.53 -1.91
N SER A 264 5.93 3.01 -0.74
CA SER A 264 5.30 1.83 -0.15
C SER A 264 5.11 2.01 1.35
N GLY A 265 3.91 1.71 1.84
CA GLY A 265 3.65 1.64 3.29
C GLY A 265 4.10 0.32 3.90
N THR A 266 4.01 -0.75 3.11
CA THR A 266 4.37 -2.12 3.45
C THR A 266 4.85 -2.79 2.17
N PRO A 267 6.15 -2.90 1.91
CA PRO A 267 6.64 -3.49 0.66
C PRO A 267 6.41 -5.01 0.58
N ASP A 268 6.26 -5.67 1.75
CA ASP A 268 6.12 -7.13 1.82
C ASP A 268 4.77 -7.58 1.24
N ARG A 269 4.81 -8.48 0.28
CA ARG A 269 3.65 -9.07 -0.40
C ARG A 269 3.55 -10.55 -0.07
N LYS A 270 2.32 -11.07 -0.03
CA LYS A 270 2.06 -12.51 0.16
C LYS A 270 2.43 -13.37 -1.05
N ASP A 271 2.50 -12.77 -2.24
CA ASP A 271 2.74 -13.46 -3.51
C ASP A 271 4.19 -13.32 -3.99
N THR A 272 5.10 -12.87 -3.13
CA THR A 272 6.54 -12.69 -3.42
C THR A 272 6.86 -11.80 -4.62
N LYS A 273 5.87 -11.07 -5.16
CA LYS A 273 6.03 -10.20 -6.34
C LYS A 273 6.68 -8.84 -6.05
N GLU A 274 7.05 -8.53 -4.79
CA GLU A 274 7.89 -7.39 -4.43
C GLU A 274 9.20 -7.39 -5.21
N VAL A 275 9.76 -8.57 -5.48
CA VAL A 275 10.96 -8.73 -6.29
C VAL A 275 10.82 -8.11 -7.69
N LEU A 276 9.64 -8.19 -8.33
CA LEU A 276 9.40 -7.54 -9.63
C LEU A 276 9.50 -6.01 -9.51
N VAL A 277 8.92 -5.46 -8.46
CA VAL A 277 8.92 -4.02 -8.22
C VAL A 277 10.34 -3.52 -7.96
N GLU A 278 11.11 -4.23 -7.13
CA GLU A 278 12.50 -3.90 -6.82
C GLU A 278 13.40 -3.98 -8.05
N ASN A 279 13.27 -5.02 -8.87
CA ASN A 279 14.09 -5.15 -10.07
C ASN A 279 13.78 -4.07 -11.13
N ILE A 280 12.55 -3.58 -11.19
CA ILE A 280 12.13 -2.60 -12.19
C ILE A 280 12.33 -1.17 -11.69
N ILE A 281 11.89 -0.86 -10.47
CA ILE A 281 12.01 0.48 -9.89
C ILE A 281 13.39 0.68 -9.27
N GLY A 282 13.83 -0.24 -8.44
CA GLY A 282 15.09 -0.21 -7.67
C GLY A 282 14.87 -0.70 -6.23
N PRO A 283 15.96 -0.91 -5.47
CA PRO A 283 15.90 -1.39 -4.10
C PRO A 283 15.26 -0.37 -3.15
N ILE A 284 15.03 -0.77 -1.90
CA ILE A 284 14.63 0.15 -0.84
C ILE A 284 15.80 1.12 -0.56
N ILE A 285 15.59 2.41 -0.85
CA ILE A 285 16.61 3.46 -0.70
C ILE A 285 16.56 4.16 0.66
N HIS A 286 15.43 4.10 1.34
CA HIS A 286 15.26 4.65 2.67
C HIS A 286 13.99 4.07 3.32
N GLU A 287 14.09 3.79 4.62
CA GLU A 287 12.96 3.37 5.43
C GLU A 287 12.68 4.43 6.51
N MET A 288 11.50 5.03 6.46
CA MET A 288 11.08 6.00 7.44
C MET A 288 10.62 5.32 8.72
N LYS A 289 11.20 5.72 9.82
CA LYS A 289 10.65 5.44 11.15
C LYS A 289 9.63 6.53 11.47
N THR A 290 8.38 6.15 11.72
CA THR A 290 7.36 7.07 12.21
C THR A 290 7.10 6.80 13.68
N GLU A 291 7.10 7.87 14.46
CA GLU A 291 6.57 7.78 15.81
C GLU A 291 5.09 7.39 15.75
N ARG A 292 4.74 6.40 16.55
CA ARG A 292 3.37 5.92 16.70
C ARG A 292 3.08 5.81 18.18
N MET A 293 1.85 6.14 18.55
CA MET A 293 1.38 5.84 19.88
C MET A 293 1.23 4.32 20.03
N GLN A 294 1.63 3.79 21.16
CA GLN A 294 1.47 2.39 21.49
C GLN A 294 0.00 2.11 21.84
N PRO A 295 -0.68 1.17 21.15
CA PRO A 295 -2.08 0.90 21.43
C PRO A 295 -2.29 0.00 22.66
N HIS A 296 -3.39 0.23 23.35
CA HIS A 296 -3.94 -0.73 24.29
C HIS A 296 -4.90 -1.67 23.57
N ILE A 297 -4.80 -2.96 23.86
CA ILE A 297 -5.76 -3.96 23.38
C ILE A 297 -6.87 -4.09 24.39
N ARG A 298 -8.11 -4.06 23.90
CA ARG A 298 -9.30 -4.43 24.67
C ARG A 298 -10.09 -5.51 23.96
N LEU A 299 -10.54 -6.49 24.70
CA LEU A 299 -11.31 -7.61 24.19
C LEU A 299 -12.76 -7.53 24.65
N THR A 300 -13.69 -7.95 23.80
CA THR A 300 -15.11 -8.00 24.13
C THR A 300 -15.72 -9.27 23.54
N ARG A 301 -16.25 -10.16 24.37
CA ARG A 301 -17.05 -11.31 23.92
C ARG A 301 -18.41 -10.84 23.45
N THR A 302 -18.80 -11.19 22.23
CA THR A 302 -20.10 -10.80 21.65
C THR A 302 -21.21 -11.78 21.97
N GLY A 303 -20.85 -13.00 22.32
CA GLY A 303 -21.77 -14.13 22.44
C GLY A 303 -22.27 -14.67 21.09
N TYR A 304 -21.81 -14.11 19.96
CA TYR A 304 -22.10 -14.67 18.65
C TYR A 304 -21.27 -15.93 18.42
N SER A 305 -21.97 -17.02 18.09
CA SER A 305 -21.36 -18.30 17.72
C SER A 305 -22.02 -18.84 16.45
N LYS A 306 -21.28 -19.53 15.65
CA LYS A 306 -21.83 -20.22 14.48
C LYS A 306 -21.07 -21.51 14.21
N THR A 307 -21.80 -22.62 14.30
CA THR A 307 -21.31 -23.93 13.87
C THR A 307 -21.67 -24.10 12.39
N THR A 308 -20.69 -24.40 11.56
CA THR A 308 -20.90 -24.65 10.13
C THR A 308 -20.60 -26.11 9.83
N LYS A 309 -21.53 -26.80 9.18
CA LYS A 309 -21.30 -28.11 8.57
C LYS A 309 -20.87 -27.88 7.11
N GLY A 310 -19.69 -28.39 6.71
CA GLY A 310 -19.17 -28.24 5.36
C GLY A 310 -18.54 -26.85 5.06
N GLN A 311 -18.14 -26.64 3.80
CA GLN A 311 -17.54 -25.38 3.35
C GLN A 311 -18.62 -24.30 3.17
N VAL A 312 -18.55 -23.23 3.96
CA VAL A 312 -19.45 -22.09 3.87
C VAL A 312 -18.66 -20.88 3.36
N PRO A 313 -19.13 -20.21 2.29
CA PRO A 313 -18.44 -19.02 1.77
C PRO A 313 -18.27 -17.94 2.85
N TRP A 314 -17.06 -17.36 2.92
CA TRP A 314 -16.71 -16.29 3.89
C TRP A 314 -17.72 -15.14 3.91
N ALA A 315 -18.18 -14.71 2.73
CA ALA A 315 -19.17 -13.62 2.61
C ALA A 315 -20.50 -13.93 3.34
N TYR A 316 -20.91 -15.20 3.37
CA TYR A 316 -22.11 -15.64 4.09
C TYR A 316 -21.92 -15.60 5.60
N LEU A 317 -20.74 -16.02 6.09
CA LEU A 317 -20.39 -15.98 7.51
C LEU A 317 -20.36 -14.53 8.02
N VAL A 318 -19.67 -13.66 7.28
CA VAL A 318 -19.60 -12.22 7.59
C VAL A 318 -20.99 -11.58 7.59
N ARG A 319 -21.82 -11.91 6.59
CA ARG A 319 -23.20 -11.39 6.53
C ARG A 319 -24.03 -11.78 7.76
N GLY A 320 -23.94 -13.02 8.20
CA GLY A 320 -24.63 -13.48 9.41
C GLY A 320 -24.16 -12.75 10.66
N MET A 321 -22.85 -12.66 10.84
CA MET A 321 -22.19 -12.01 11.98
C MET A 321 -22.53 -10.49 12.05
N GLU A 322 -22.43 -9.78 10.93
CA GLU A 322 -22.68 -8.32 10.89
C GLU A 322 -24.16 -7.94 11.08
N ASN A 323 -25.09 -8.88 10.86
CA ASN A 323 -26.51 -8.64 11.02
C ASN A 323 -27.09 -9.18 12.35
N ASP A 324 -26.26 -9.80 13.18
CA ASP A 324 -26.70 -10.30 14.49
C ASP A 324 -27.04 -9.15 15.44
N LYS A 325 -28.27 -9.15 15.94
CA LYS A 325 -28.80 -8.07 16.80
C LYS A 325 -28.07 -7.97 18.14
N LYS A 326 -27.76 -9.11 18.77
CA LYS A 326 -27.07 -9.13 20.07
C LYS A 326 -25.64 -8.61 19.93
N ARG A 327 -24.99 -8.97 18.82
CA ARG A 327 -23.66 -8.48 18.49
C ARG A 327 -23.65 -6.97 18.23
N ILE A 328 -24.61 -6.46 17.45
CA ILE A 328 -24.78 -5.02 17.20
C ILE A 328 -25.01 -4.27 18.52
N ASP A 329 -25.84 -4.79 19.40
CA ASP A 329 -26.08 -4.20 20.73
C ASP A 329 -24.80 -4.16 21.58
N CYS A 330 -24.03 -5.24 21.56
CA CYS A 330 -22.74 -5.31 22.23
C CYS A 330 -21.75 -4.24 21.70
N ILE A 331 -21.62 -4.12 20.37
CA ILE A 331 -20.77 -3.11 19.71
C ILE A 331 -21.22 -1.70 20.11
N ALA A 332 -22.53 -1.42 20.07
CA ALA A 332 -23.08 -0.11 20.41
C ALA A 332 -22.83 0.27 21.87
N LYS A 333 -23.02 -0.65 22.81
CA LYS A 333 -22.71 -0.42 24.23
C LYS A 333 -21.25 -0.12 24.48
N GLN A 334 -20.33 -0.82 23.80
CA GLN A 334 -18.91 -0.53 23.92
C GLN A 334 -18.55 0.84 23.31
N ALA A 335 -19.16 1.19 22.17
CA ALA A 335 -18.92 2.49 21.53
C ALA A 335 -19.29 3.66 22.47
N ILE A 336 -20.43 3.57 23.15
CA ILE A 336 -20.84 4.60 24.12
C ILE A 336 -19.85 4.71 25.27
N ARG A 337 -19.35 3.59 25.80
CA ARG A 337 -18.35 3.58 26.88
C ARG A 337 -17.03 4.21 26.44
N ASP A 338 -16.49 3.79 25.28
CA ASP A 338 -15.22 4.33 24.79
C ASP A 338 -15.35 5.83 24.43
N ILE A 339 -16.52 6.27 23.93
CA ILE A 339 -16.81 7.69 23.71
C ILE A 339 -16.86 8.46 25.04
N ALA A 340 -17.46 7.89 26.07
CA ALA A 340 -17.50 8.50 27.41
C ALA A 340 -16.09 8.61 28.04
N GLU A 341 -15.17 7.70 27.70
CA GLU A 341 -13.74 7.76 28.06
C GLU A 341 -12.94 8.80 27.20
N GLY A 342 -13.60 9.55 26.32
CA GLY A 342 -12.96 10.58 25.50
C GLY A 342 -12.43 10.10 24.15
N HIS A 343 -12.69 8.86 23.76
CA HIS A 343 -12.22 8.33 22.48
C HIS A 343 -13.10 8.77 21.30
N MET A 344 -12.44 9.02 20.16
CA MET A 344 -13.10 9.03 18.86
C MET A 344 -13.02 7.64 18.24
N VAL A 345 -14.16 7.04 17.98
CA VAL A 345 -14.30 5.63 17.59
C VAL A 345 -14.47 5.47 16.08
N LEU A 346 -13.73 4.56 15.48
CA LEU A 346 -13.90 4.09 14.10
C LEU A 346 -14.42 2.65 14.11
N ILE A 347 -15.56 2.41 13.45
CA ILE A 347 -16.19 1.09 13.34
C ILE A 347 -16.24 0.66 11.87
N PRO A 348 -15.25 -0.10 11.39
CA PRO A 348 -15.27 -0.64 10.04
C PRO A 348 -16.25 -1.81 9.92
N THR A 349 -16.95 -1.90 8.78
CA THR A 349 -17.80 -3.03 8.40
C THR A 349 -17.36 -3.60 7.05
N ALA A 350 -17.64 -4.86 6.77
CA ALA A 350 -17.42 -5.44 5.45
C ALA A 350 -18.51 -4.99 4.45
N GLN A 351 -19.73 -4.83 4.92
CA GLN A 351 -20.91 -4.51 4.11
C GLN A 351 -21.49 -3.13 4.49
N VAL A 352 -22.28 -2.54 3.57
CA VAL A 352 -22.93 -1.24 3.80
C VAL A 352 -24.18 -1.38 4.69
N LYS A 353 -24.94 -2.47 4.53
CA LYS A 353 -26.23 -2.66 5.26
C LYS A 353 -26.13 -2.59 6.78
N PRO A 354 -25.09 -3.16 7.45
CA PRO A 354 -24.94 -3.09 8.90
C PRO A 354 -24.68 -1.69 9.43
N ILE A 355 -24.09 -0.79 8.63
CA ILE A 355 -23.70 0.56 9.04
C ILE A 355 -24.87 1.30 9.69
N LYS A 356 -25.98 1.39 8.97
CA LYS A 356 -27.20 2.09 9.45
C LYS A 356 -27.69 1.52 10.78
N ARG A 357 -27.72 0.19 10.92
CA ARG A 357 -28.18 -0.48 12.15
C ARG A 357 -27.28 -0.18 13.35
N ILE A 358 -25.95 -0.20 13.15
CA ILE A 358 -24.98 0.11 14.20
C ILE A 358 -25.14 1.58 14.62
N VAL A 359 -25.22 2.51 13.65
CA VAL A 359 -25.40 3.94 13.92
C VAL A 359 -26.69 4.20 14.69
N GLN A 360 -27.82 3.66 14.21
CA GLN A 360 -29.11 3.80 14.88
C GLN A 360 -29.04 3.27 16.32
N ARG A 361 -28.47 2.07 16.53
CA ARG A 361 -28.39 1.46 17.85
C ARG A 361 -27.50 2.24 18.83
N ILE A 362 -26.38 2.82 18.36
CA ILE A 362 -25.53 3.70 19.18
C ILE A 362 -26.33 4.93 19.60
N ASN A 363 -26.99 5.60 18.66
CA ASN A 363 -27.70 6.84 18.90
C ASN A 363 -28.95 6.64 19.77
N GLU A 364 -29.68 5.54 19.57
CA GLU A 364 -30.81 5.14 20.41
C GLU A 364 -30.37 4.94 21.87
N LEU A 365 -29.33 4.13 22.10
CA LEU A 365 -28.85 3.85 23.46
C LEU A 365 -28.23 5.07 24.14
N ALA A 366 -27.67 6.00 23.36
CA ALA A 366 -27.09 7.23 23.87
C ALA A 366 -28.12 8.34 24.13
N GLY A 367 -29.32 8.23 23.59
CA GLY A 367 -30.35 9.29 23.62
C GLY A 367 -29.95 10.56 22.86
N LYS A 368 -28.90 10.52 22.07
CA LYS A 368 -28.36 11.64 21.27
C LYS A 368 -27.53 11.15 20.10
N THR A 369 -27.29 12.01 19.11
CA THR A 369 -26.47 11.69 17.95
C THR A 369 -24.98 11.67 18.31
N LEU A 370 -24.36 10.50 18.39
CA LEU A 370 -22.93 10.29 18.61
C LEU A 370 -22.23 9.65 17.41
N ALA A 371 -22.95 8.82 16.66
CA ALA A 371 -22.44 8.04 15.55
C ALA A 371 -23.04 8.50 14.21
N TYR A 372 -22.22 8.46 13.17
CA TYR A 372 -22.58 8.88 11.82
C TYR A 372 -22.19 7.80 10.80
N GLU A 373 -23.04 7.65 9.77
CA GLU A 373 -22.78 6.76 8.63
C GLU A 373 -21.70 7.39 7.72
N PHE A 374 -20.64 6.63 7.43
CA PHE A 374 -19.57 7.08 6.54
C PHE A 374 -19.40 6.11 5.37
N THR A 375 -20.13 6.38 4.27
CA THR A 375 -20.22 5.48 3.11
C THR A 375 -19.77 6.16 1.82
N GLY A 376 -19.47 5.35 0.79
CA GLY A 376 -19.10 5.84 -0.55
C GLY A 376 -20.27 6.57 -1.27
N GLY A 377 -21.50 6.39 -0.82
CA GLY A 377 -22.66 7.09 -1.36
C GLY A 377 -22.83 8.52 -0.84
N LEU A 378 -22.05 8.93 0.17
CA LEU A 378 -22.08 10.32 0.65
C LEU A 378 -21.54 11.26 -0.43
N LYS A 379 -22.26 12.36 -0.68
CA LYS A 379 -21.80 13.44 -1.54
C LYS A 379 -20.49 14.02 -0.98
N LYS A 380 -19.57 14.38 -1.87
CA LYS A 380 -18.23 14.86 -1.48
C LYS A 380 -18.28 15.99 -0.42
N PRO A 381 -19.10 17.07 -0.55
CA PRO A 381 -19.13 18.15 0.46
C PRO A 381 -19.50 17.63 1.86
N LEU A 382 -20.51 16.78 1.97
CA LEU A 382 -20.94 16.21 3.26
C LEU A 382 -19.87 15.28 3.85
N ARG A 383 -19.20 14.52 3.01
CA ARG A 383 -18.08 13.66 3.43
C ARG A 383 -16.93 14.46 3.98
N ASP A 384 -16.56 15.56 3.31
CA ASP A 384 -15.48 16.46 3.72
C ASP A 384 -15.84 17.16 5.04
N GLN A 385 -17.11 17.57 5.19
CA GLN A 385 -17.64 18.12 6.45
C GLN A 385 -17.53 17.11 7.60
N TYR A 386 -17.95 15.86 7.40
CA TYR A 386 -17.84 14.83 8.44
C TYR A 386 -16.41 14.56 8.85
N ILE A 387 -15.46 14.60 7.92
CA ILE A 387 -14.03 14.49 8.22
C ILE A 387 -13.56 15.67 9.08
N GLN A 388 -13.99 16.91 8.74
CA GLN A 388 -13.63 18.09 9.52
C GLN A 388 -14.27 18.07 10.91
N ASP A 389 -15.55 17.75 11.02
CA ASP A 389 -16.25 17.65 12.30
C ASP A 389 -15.67 16.53 13.19
N ALA A 390 -15.13 15.47 12.59
CA ALA A 390 -14.42 14.43 13.31
C ALA A 390 -13.02 14.90 13.77
N ARG A 391 -12.32 15.72 13.00
CA ARG A 391 -11.06 16.37 13.41
C ARG A 391 -11.27 17.31 14.58
N ASP A 392 -12.37 18.06 14.56
CA ASP A 392 -12.76 19.02 15.59
C ASP A 392 -13.41 18.34 16.80
N TYR A 393 -13.51 17.01 16.79
CA TYR A 393 -14.15 16.20 17.82
C TYR A 393 -15.63 16.53 18.05
N LYS A 394 -16.32 17.07 17.04
CA LYS A 394 -17.80 17.22 17.02
C LYS A 394 -18.46 15.87 16.76
N ILE A 395 -17.94 15.10 15.82
CA ILE A 395 -18.32 13.72 15.58
C ILE A 395 -17.45 12.78 16.46
N LYS A 396 -18.10 11.92 17.25
CA LYS A 396 -17.47 11.01 18.21
C LYS A 396 -17.27 9.60 17.65
N CYS A 397 -18.08 9.21 16.69
CA CYS A 397 -18.04 7.87 16.10
C CYS A 397 -18.36 7.91 14.61
N LEU A 398 -17.52 7.28 13.80
CA LEU A 398 -17.79 7.02 12.37
C LEU A 398 -17.92 5.53 12.13
N VAL A 399 -19.02 5.14 11.51
CA VAL A 399 -19.28 3.76 11.08
C VAL A 399 -19.26 3.70 9.56
N GLY A 400 -18.38 2.89 8.98
CA GLY A 400 -18.22 2.83 7.53
C GLY A 400 -17.62 1.54 7.04
N THR A 401 -17.55 1.33 5.72
CA THR A 401 -16.90 0.13 5.19
C THR A 401 -15.40 0.16 5.44
N GLN A 402 -14.79 -1.02 5.61
CA GLN A 402 -13.33 -1.15 5.77
C GLN A 402 -12.57 -0.38 4.68
N LYS A 403 -13.01 -0.46 3.44
CA LYS A 403 -12.37 0.22 2.30
C LYS A 403 -12.32 1.75 2.52
N ILE A 404 -13.39 2.36 2.97
CA ILE A 404 -13.47 3.83 3.15
C ILE A 404 -12.72 4.26 4.40
N LEU A 405 -12.86 3.54 5.51
CA LEU A 405 -12.18 3.88 6.76
C LEU A 405 -10.68 3.54 6.73
N SER A 406 -10.25 2.60 5.88
CA SER A 406 -8.82 2.25 5.73
C SER A 406 -8.08 3.13 4.73
N VAL A 407 -8.78 3.71 3.73
CA VAL A 407 -8.17 4.46 2.63
C VAL A 407 -8.80 5.85 2.57
N GLY A 408 -7.99 6.89 2.47
CA GLY A 408 -8.46 8.24 2.10
C GLY A 408 -9.00 9.13 3.23
N ILE A 409 -9.11 8.67 4.48
CA ILE A 409 -9.49 9.55 5.58
C ILE A 409 -8.30 9.90 6.48
N ASN A 410 -8.16 11.19 6.78
CA ASN A 410 -7.14 11.69 7.70
C ASN A 410 -7.82 12.35 8.91
N ILE A 411 -7.99 11.57 9.99
CA ILE A 411 -8.57 12.03 11.25
C ILE A 411 -7.56 11.71 12.37
N PRO A 412 -6.61 12.62 12.68
CA PRO A 412 -5.59 12.39 13.71
C PRO A 412 -6.19 12.13 15.09
N ARG A 413 -7.36 12.73 15.38
CA ARG A 413 -8.11 12.58 16.63
C ARG A 413 -8.65 11.16 16.86
N ALA A 414 -8.82 10.34 15.80
CA ALA A 414 -9.29 8.96 15.95
C ALA A 414 -8.36 8.19 16.88
N SER A 415 -8.88 7.64 17.97
CA SER A 415 -8.14 7.01 19.06
C SER A 415 -8.65 5.62 19.44
N CYS A 416 -9.79 5.18 18.88
CA CYS A 416 -10.29 3.84 19.09
C CYS A 416 -10.70 3.19 17.78
N LEU A 417 -10.14 2.02 17.48
CA LEU A 417 -10.49 1.20 16.33
C LEU A 417 -11.20 -0.06 16.79
N TYR A 418 -12.33 -0.36 16.16
CA TYR A 418 -13.07 -1.60 16.37
C TYR A 418 -12.75 -2.62 15.28
N GLU A 419 -12.13 -3.72 15.65
CA GLU A 419 -11.89 -4.85 14.75
C GLU A 419 -13.13 -5.75 14.69
N THR A 420 -14.20 -5.20 14.10
CA THR A 420 -15.49 -5.88 13.93
C THR A 420 -15.46 -6.94 12.85
N VAL A 421 -14.65 -6.74 11.81
CA VAL A 421 -14.43 -7.70 10.72
C VAL A 421 -12.94 -7.81 10.48
N LEU A 422 -12.41 -9.02 10.61
CA LEU A 422 -11.01 -9.34 10.39
C LEU A 422 -10.77 -9.73 8.93
N SER A 423 -9.55 -9.57 8.47
CA SER A 423 -9.14 -9.88 7.11
C SER A 423 -7.89 -10.74 7.10
N SER A 424 -7.79 -11.67 6.16
CA SER A 424 -6.53 -12.37 5.89
C SER A 424 -5.47 -11.46 5.24
N ASN A 425 -5.85 -10.27 4.76
CA ASN A 425 -4.94 -9.30 4.17
C ASN A 425 -4.23 -8.48 5.26
N LEU A 426 -3.03 -8.92 5.67
CA LEU A 426 -2.27 -8.30 6.74
C LEU A 426 -1.83 -6.85 6.45
N PRO A 427 -1.41 -6.45 5.24
CA PRO A 427 -1.17 -5.05 4.89
C PRO A 427 -2.38 -4.14 5.12
N ASN A 428 -3.58 -4.59 4.76
CA ASN A 428 -4.81 -3.82 5.02
C ASN A 428 -5.09 -3.70 6.53
N ALA A 429 -4.84 -4.77 7.31
CA ALA A 429 -4.96 -4.73 8.76
C ALA A 429 -3.98 -3.72 9.37
N GLN A 430 -2.72 -3.74 8.95
CA GLN A 430 -1.70 -2.78 9.37
C GLN A 430 -2.10 -1.33 9.06
N GLN A 431 -2.57 -1.06 7.85
CA GLN A 431 -3.01 0.28 7.46
C GLN A 431 -4.21 0.74 8.29
N ARG A 432 -5.17 -0.14 8.55
CA ARG A 432 -6.36 0.14 9.35
C ARG A 432 -5.98 0.47 10.79
N MET A 433 -5.15 -0.36 11.44
CA MET A 433 -4.68 -0.15 12.80
C MET A 433 -3.87 1.14 12.94
N ALA A 434 -3.01 1.46 11.96
CA ALA A 434 -2.22 2.68 11.95
C ALA A 434 -3.07 3.97 11.96
N ARG A 435 -4.36 3.91 11.58
CA ARG A 435 -5.27 5.08 11.56
C ARG A 435 -5.47 5.71 12.92
N VAL A 436 -5.48 4.92 13.97
CA VAL A 436 -5.70 5.41 15.34
C VAL A 436 -4.41 5.64 16.12
N LEU A 437 -3.24 5.34 15.54
CA LEU A 437 -1.94 5.42 16.23
C LEU A 437 -1.15 6.69 15.93
N THR A 438 -1.71 7.64 15.20
CA THR A 438 -1.04 8.92 14.92
C THR A 438 -0.91 9.74 16.20
N PRO A 439 0.29 10.18 16.60
CA PRO A 439 0.46 11.09 17.71
C PRO A 439 -0.30 12.41 17.50
N MET A 440 -0.94 12.87 18.54
CA MET A 440 -1.64 14.17 18.56
C MET A 440 -1.73 14.62 20.01
N GLU A 441 -1.46 15.89 20.28
CA GLU A 441 -1.59 16.49 21.60
C GLU A 441 -3.04 16.36 22.13
N GLY A 442 -3.19 16.02 23.39
CA GLY A 442 -4.49 15.81 24.03
C GLY A 442 -5.29 14.60 23.54
N LYS A 443 -4.68 13.73 22.75
CA LYS A 443 -5.31 12.47 22.32
C LYS A 443 -5.14 11.40 23.40
N PRO A 444 -6.22 10.68 23.79
CA PRO A 444 -6.09 9.56 24.74
C PRO A 444 -5.29 8.41 24.13
N THR A 445 -4.70 7.57 24.98
CA THR A 445 -3.97 6.36 24.55
C THR A 445 -4.83 5.52 23.61
N PRO A 446 -4.35 5.21 22.41
CA PRO A 446 -5.17 4.53 21.42
C PRO A 446 -5.61 3.14 21.86
N ILE A 447 -6.83 2.77 21.49
CA ILE A 447 -7.40 1.45 21.75
C ILE A 447 -7.62 0.73 20.42
N ILE A 448 -7.20 -0.54 20.36
CA ILE A 448 -7.65 -1.49 19.36
C ILE A 448 -8.52 -2.52 20.07
N ARG A 449 -9.82 -2.48 19.76
CA ARG A 449 -10.81 -3.35 20.38
C ARG A 449 -11.18 -4.50 19.47
N PHE A 450 -10.94 -5.72 19.91
CA PHE A 450 -11.36 -6.93 19.22
C PHE A 450 -12.66 -7.47 19.79
N PHE A 451 -13.54 -7.90 18.88
CA PHE A 451 -14.78 -8.57 19.22
C PHE A 451 -14.61 -10.06 19.00
N LEU A 452 -14.72 -10.82 20.09
CA LEU A 452 -14.53 -12.28 20.10
C LEU A 452 -15.84 -12.96 19.73
N ASP A 453 -15.93 -13.39 18.48
CA ASP A 453 -17.03 -14.19 17.93
C ASP A 453 -16.57 -15.65 17.83
N ASP A 454 -17.40 -16.62 18.23
CA ASP A 454 -16.99 -18.01 18.36
C ASP A 454 -17.25 -18.81 17.07
N PHE A 455 -16.31 -18.71 16.12
CA PHE A 455 -16.21 -19.59 14.96
C PHE A 455 -14.76 -19.61 14.40
N GLY A 456 -14.33 -20.79 13.89
CA GLY A 456 -12.92 -21.12 13.62
C GLY A 456 -12.18 -20.16 12.69
N VAL A 457 -12.76 -19.81 11.52
CA VAL A 457 -12.10 -18.92 10.55
C VAL A 457 -11.78 -17.55 11.16
N ARG A 458 -12.68 -17.00 12.01
CA ARG A 458 -12.44 -15.73 12.68
C ARG A 458 -11.30 -15.81 13.67
N LYS A 459 -11.21 -16.90 14.46
CA LYS A 459 -10.09 -17.14 15.39
C LYS A 459 -8.76 -17.13 14.66
N ASN A 460 -8.68 -17.81 13.50
CA ASN A 460 -7.47 -17.85 12.69
C ASN A 460 -7.10 -16.48 12.10
N CYS A 461 -8.06 -15.73 11.55
CA CYS A 461 -7.82 -14.37 11.09
C CYS A 461 -7.32 -13.48 12.24
N MET A 462 -7.95 -13.53 13.41
CA MET A 462 -7.54 -12.74 14.57
C MET A 462 -6.13 -13.14 15.06
N ARG A 463 -5.82 -14.44 15.10
CA ARG A 463 -4.50 -14.93 15.48
C ARG A 463 -3.42 -14.37 14.53
N ASN A 464 -3.68 -14.40 13.22
CA ASN A 464 -2.76 -13.86 12.22
C ASN A 464 -2.59 -12.33 12.36
N GLU A 465 -3.67 -11.57 12.48
CA GLU A 465 -3.58 -10.11 12.67
C GLU A 465 -2.86 -9.77 13.98
N TYR A 466 -3.11 -10.51 15.06
CA TYR A 466 -2.47 -10.30 16.36
C TYR A 466 -0.96 -10.59 16.31
N TYR A 467 -0.58 -11.80 15.91
CA TYR A 467 0.83 -12.23 16.00
C TYR A 467 1.70 -11.76 14.83
N ARG A 468 1.14 -11.50 13.65
CA ARG A 468 1.92 -11.09 12.48
C ARG A 468 1.89 -9.58 12.21
N VAL A 469 0.93 -8.84 12.77
CA VAL A 469 0.82 -7.39 12.55
C VAL A 469 0.91 -6.63 13.87
N LEU A 470 0.01 -6.91 14.79
CA LEU A 470 -0.17 -6.06 15.96
C LEU A 470 1.04 -6.13 16.90
N VAL A 471 1.46 -7.33 17.29
CA VAL A 471 2.58 -7.53 18.21
C VAL A 471 3.91 -7.06 17.61
N PRO A 472 4.36 -7.53 16.43
CA PRO A 472 5.69 -7.18 15.93
C PRO A 472 5.80 -5.71 15.49
N ILE A 473 4.72 -5.11 14.96
CA ILE A 473 4.78 -3.78 14.36
C ILE A 473 4.41 -2.68 15.36
N PHE A 474 3.41 -2.92 16.21
CA PHE A 474 2.84 -1.89 17.08
C PHE A 474 3.15 -2.08 18.56
N LYS A 475 3.67 -3.26 18.97
CA LYS A 475 4.08 -3.58 20.34
C LYS A 475 3.00 -3.18 21.37
N PRO A 476 1.79 -3.71 21.27
CA PRO A 476 0.64 -3.25 22.05
C PRO A 476 0.78 -3.55 23.55
N VAL A 477 0.08 -2.78 24.36
CA VAL A 477 -0.15 -3.10 25.77
C VAL A 477 -1.45 -3.88 25.89
N ILE A 478 -1.42 -4.98 26.64
CA ILE A 478 -2.60 -5.81 26.93
C ILE A 478 -2.69 -6.02 28.43
N SER A 479 -3.89 -5.83 29.01
CA SER A 479 -4.11 -6.10 30.42
C SER A 479 -4.00 -7.60 30.74
N PRO A 480 -3.60 -8.00 31.97
CA PRO A 480 -3.57 -9.42 32.37
C PRO A 480 -4.89 -10.14 32.09
N LYS A 481 -6.02 -9.49 32.41
CA LYS A 481 -7.37 -10.01 32.16
C LYS A 481 -7.64 -10.25 30.65
N ASP A 482 -7.32 -9.26 29.80
CA ASP A 482 -7.51 -9.40 28.36
C ASP A 482 -6.55 -10.46 27.78
N LYS A 483 -5.33 -10.56 28.31
CA LYS A 483 -4.36 -11.57 27.88
C LYS A 483 -4.87 -12.98 28.17
N GLU A 484 -5.35 -13.24 29.37
CA GLU A 484 -5.95 -14.51 29.76
C GLU A 484 -7.18 -14.84 28.85
N MET A 485 -8.04 -13.85 28.63
CA MET A 485 -9.20 -13.98 27.74
C MET A 485 -8.78 -14.34 26.31
N LEU A 486 -7.72 -13.72 25.79
CA LEU A 486 -7.19 -13.97 24.46
C LEU A 486 -6.62 -15.38 24.32
N GLU A 487 -5.82 -15.81 25.31
CA GLU A 487 -5.24 -17.15 25.35
C GLU A 487 -6.33 -18.23 25.46
N SER A 488 -7.30 -18.01 26.34
CA SER A 488 -8.47 -18.90 26.45
C SER A 488 -9.25 -19.00 25.13
N TYR A 489 -9.44 -17.85 24.45
CA TYR A 489 -10.14 -17.81 23.17
C TYR A 489 -9.38 -18.58 22.07
N PHE A 490 -8.04 -18.49 22.04
CA PHE A 490 -7.24 -19.22 21.07
C PHE A 490 -7.07 -20.72 21.41
N ARG A 491 -7.15 -21.11 22.70
CA ARG A 491 -7.08 -22.51 23.13
C ARG A 491 -8.40 -23.26 23.02
N SER A 492 -9.54 -22.54 23.05
CA SER A 492 -10.84 -23.20 22.97
C SER A 492 -10.91 -24.04 21.71
N LYS A 493 -11.12 -25.38 21.88
CA LYS A 493 -11.17 -26.34 20.78
C LYS A 493 -12.20 -25.87 19.76
N GLU A 494 -11.80 -25.88 18.50
CA GLU A 494 -12.71 -25.76 17.39
C GLU A 494 -13.67 -26.94 17.48
N SER A 495 -14.95 -26.68 17.68
CA SER A 495 -15.97 -27.69 17.44
C SER A 495 -15.93 -27.98 15.95
N ASN A 496 -15.19 -29.04 15.52
CA ASN A 496 -15.09 -29.57 14.15
C ASN A 496 -14.80 -28.52 13.06
N ALA A 497 -13.67 -27.82 13.15
CA ALA A 497 -13.21 -26.99 12.04
C ALA A 497 -12.33 -27.81 11.12
N GLN A 498 -12.86 -28.16 9.96
CA GLN A 498 -12.04 -28.50 8.81
C GLN A 498 -11.09 -27.32 8.51
N ARG A 499 -9.81 -27.62 8.30
CA ARG A 499 -8.80 -26.65 7.84
C ARG A 499 -9.30 -26.00 6.56
N PHE A 500 -9.65 -24.73 6.62
CA PHE A 500 -9.79 -23.93 5.43
C PHE A 500 -8.40 -23.45 5.01
N ASP A 501 -7.90 -23.96 3.92
CA ASP A 501 -6.78 -23.37 3.20
C ASP A 501 -7.26 -22.06 2.56
N LEU A 502 -6.82 -20.95 3.12
CA LEU A 502 -7.05 -19.58 2.61
C LEU A 502 -5.91 -19.15 1.70
#